data_0b3b0a4764b87d7c0acdd9bf07662b36
#
_entry.id   0b3b0a4764b87d7c0acdd9bf07662b36
#
_cell.length_a   1.000
_cell.length_b   1.000
_cell.length_c   1.000
_cell.angle_alpha   90.00
_cell.angle_beta   90.00
_cell.angle_gamma   90.00
#
_symmetry.space_group_name_H-M   'P 1'
#
loop_
_entity.id
_entity.type
_entity.pdbx_description
1 polymer ?
#
loop_
_entity_poly.entity_id
_entity_poly.type
_entity_poly.pdbx_seq_one_letter_code
_entity_poly.pdbx_strand_id
1 'polypeptide(L)' 'MTEQPEQAVEPTQSYEQAREELADVVRRLEAGGLTLEESLALWERGEQLAELCQHWLDRARERL' A
#
# COMPACT_ATOMS: atom_id res chain seq x y z
N MET A 1 -24.49 11.04 -9.43
CA MET A 1 -24.19 10.76 -9.25
C MET A 1 -23.34 10.39 -9.24
N THR A 2 -22.87 10.25 -9.14
CA THR A 2 -22.13 9.93 -9.21
C THR A 2 -21.49 9.24 -8.71
N GLU A 3 -21.22 8.60 -8.60
CA GLU A 3 -20.72 7.89 -8.16
C GLU A 3 -19.70 7.45 -8.49
N GLN A 4 -19.02 7.33 -8.15
CA GLN A 4 -17.97 6.97 -8.39
C GLN A 4 -17.80 5.65 -8.20
N PRO A 5 -17.37 5.07 -8.90
CA PRO A 5 -17.23 3.74 -8.86
C PRO A 5 -16.27 3.34 -8.00
N GLU A 6 -16.48 2.77 -7.35
CA GLU A 6 -15.67 2.43 -6.54
C GLU A 6 -14.74 1.64 -7.01
N GLN A 7 -14.77 1.13 -7.61
CA GLN A 7 -13.92 0.46 -8.05
C GLN A 7 -13.05 0.83 -8.64
N ALA A 8 -13.30 1.52 -8.74
CA ALA A 8 -12.57 1.91 -9.35
C ALA A 8 -11.47 1.63 -9.27
N VAL A 9 -11.14 1.44 -9.05
CA VAL A 9 -10.19 0.98 -9.00
C VAL A 9 -9.02 1.37 -9.55
N GLU A 10 -8.85 2.41 -9.88
CA GLU A 10 -7.63 2.86 -10.29
C GLU A 10 -6.74 3.00 -9.15
N PRO A 11 -5.59 2.40 -9.11
CA PRO A 11 -4.65 2.60 -8.02
C PRO A 11 -4.19 4.03 -8.01
N THR A 12 -4.06 4.57 -6.84
CA THR A 12 -3.65 5.95 -6.69
C THR A 12 -2.15 6.13 -6.77
N GLN A 13 -1.39 5.04 -6.73
CA GLN A 13 0.06 5.11 -6.77
C GLN A 13 0.60 4.09 -7.74
N SER A 14 1.74 4.41 -8.33
CA SER A 14 2.43 3.44 -9.16
C SER A 14 3.06 2.38 -8.26
N TYR A 15 3.52 1.31 -8.89
CA TYR A 15 4.20 0.26 -8.16
C TYR A 15 5.42 0.81 -7.43
N GLU A 16 6.20 1.63 -8.11
CA GLU A 16 7.40 2.19 -7.48
C GLU A 16 7.07 3.06 -6.28
N GLN A 17 6.03 3.87 -6.41
CA GLN A 17 5.62 4.73 -5.31
C GLN A 17 5.15 3.91 -4.12
N ALA A 18 4.33 2.90 -4.39
CA ALA A 18 3.80 2.07 -3.32
C ALA A 18 4.92 1.30 -2.65
N ARG A 19 5.85 0.79 -3.43
CA ARG A 19 6.97 0.04 -2.90
C ARG A 19 7.86 0.89 -2.01
N GLU A 20 8.11 2.12 -2.44
CA GLU A 20 8.92 3.03 -1.65
C GLU A 20 8.26 3.38 -0.33
N GLU A 21 6.97 3.66 -0.39
CA GLU A 21 6.27 3.99 0.83
C GLU A 21 6.19 2.78 1.75
N LEU A 22 6.00 1.60 1.19
CA LEU A 22 5.96 0.40 2.00
C LEU A 22 7.30 0.18 2.71
N ALA A 23 8.40 0.40 2.01
CA ALA A 23 9.71 0.27 2.62
C ALA A 23 9.87 1.25 3.77
N ASP A 24 9.34 2.46 3.60
CA ASP A 24 9.42 3.46 4.64
C ASP A 24 8.60 3.05 5.86
N VAL A 25 7.41 2.51 5.63
CA VAL A 25 6.57 2.04 6.73
C VAL A 25 7.28 0.94 7.51
N VAL A 26 7.89 0.01 6.80
CA VAL A 26 8.61 -1.07 7.46
C VAL A 26 9.78 -0.54 8.28
N ARG A 27 10.52 0.42 7.73
CA ARG A 27 11.63 1.00 8.47
C ARG A 27 11.18 1.65 9.76
N ARG A 28 10.04 2.33 9.72
CA ARG A 28 9.53 3.00 10.90
C ARG A 28 9.08 2.00 11.96
N LEU A 29 8.46 0.92 11.52
CA LEU A 29 8.07 -0.13 12.44
C LEU A 29 9.29 -0.80 13.07
N GLU A 30 10.32 -1.01 12.29
CA GLU A 30 11.54 -1.65 12.78
C GLU A 30 12.30 -0.76 13.73
N ALA A 31 12.26 0.54 13.51
CA ALA A 31 12.96 1.47 14.38
C ALA A 31 12.38 1.48 15.78
N GLY A 32 11.11 1.19 15.92
CA GLY A 32 10.48 1.13 17.23
C GLY A 32 10.20 2.51 17.79
N GLY A 33 9.94 2.56 19.08
CA GLY A 33 9.67 3.81 19.75
C GLY A 33 8.30 4.38 19.47
N LEU A 34 7.41 3.55 18.92
CA LEU A 34 6.07 3.99 18.56
C LEU A 34 5.08 3.56 19.62
N THR A 35 4.01 4.33 19.77
CA THR A 35 2.91 3.87 20.58
C THR A 35 2.21 2.71 19.88
N LEU A 36 1.40 1.98 20.61
CA LEU A 36 0.64 0.91 20.00
C LEU A 36 -0.26 1.44 18.90
N GLU A 37 -0.90 2.57 19.16
CA GLU A 37 -1.77 3.18 18.17
C GLU A 37 -1.04 3.52 16.90
N GLU A 38 0.15 4.11 17.05
CA GLU A 38 0.96 4.46 15.90
C GLU A 38 1.39 3.22 15.13
N SER A 39 1.75 2.18 15.86
CA SER A 39 2.17 0.93 15.23
C SER A 39 1.04 0.31 14.42
N LEU A 40 -0.18 0.34 14.98
CA LEU A 40 -1.31 -0.22 14.27
C LEU A 40 -1.65 0.57 13.02
N ALA A 41 -1.57 1.90 13.11
CA ALA A 41 -1.84 2.73 11.94
C ALA A 41 -0.82 2.45 10.83
N LEU A 42 0.44 2.33 11.19
CA LEU A 42 1.47 2.01 10.22
C LEU A 42 1.27 0.62 9.64
N TRP A 43 0.89 -0.32 10.48
CA TRP A 43 0.63 -1.67 10.01
C TRP A 43 -0.49 -1.70 8.97
N GLU A 44 -1.57 -0.99 9.27
CA GLU A 44 -2.69 -0.93 8.33
C GLU A 44 -2.27 -0.29 7.02
N ARG A 45 -1.48 0.77 7.12
CA ARG A 45 -0.99 1.41 5.90
C ARG A 45 -0.12 0.45 5.10
N GLY A 46 0.73 -0.27 5.80
CA GLY A 46 1.59 -1.25 5.15
C GLY A 46 0.81 -2.31 4.41
N GLU A 47 -0.30 -2.75 5.01
CA GLU A 47 -1.13 -3.75 4.34
C GLU A 47 -1.77 -3.19 3.07
N GLN A 48 -2.23 -1.96 3.13
CA GLN A 48 -2.80 -1.33 1.94
C GLN A 48 -1.76 -1.22 0.83
N LEU A 49 -0.55 -0.84 1.21
CA LEU A 49 0.51 -0.70 0.23
C LEU A 49 0.93 -2.04 -0.35
N ALA A 50 0.93 -3.07 0.48
CA ALA A 50 1.26 -4.40 0.00
C ALA A 50 0.23 -4.88 -1.01
N GLU A 51 -1.04 -4.59 -0.75
CA GLU A 51 -2.09 -4.95 -1.70
C GLU A 51 -1.91 -4.22 -3.01
N LEU A 52 -1.53 -2.96 -2.94
CA LEU A 52 -1.31 -2.17 -4.12
C LEU A 52 -0.16 -2.75 -4.95
N CYS A 53 0.92 -3.11 -4.27
CA CYS A 53 2.04 -3.73 -4.96
C CYS A 53 1.62 -5.04 -5.60
N GLN A 54 0.81 -5.82 -4.91
CA GLN A 54 0.33 -7.08 -5.45
C GLN A 54 -0.53 -6.85 -6.68
N HIS A 55 -1.35 -5.81 -6.65
CA HIS A 55 -2.16 -5.46 -7.80
C HIS A 55 -1.30 -5.26 -9.04
N TRP A 56 -0.21 -4.50 -8.90
CA TRP A 56 0.65 -4.24 -10.03
C TRP A 56 1.38 -5.48 -10.50
N LEU A 57 1.79 -6.31 -9.57
CA LEU A 57 2.47 -7.55 -9.93
C LEU A 57 1.53 -8.50 -10.65
N ASP A 58 0.29 -8.56 -10.19
CA ASP A 58 -0.71 -9.41 -10.85
C ASP A 58 -0.96 -8.94 -12.28
N ARG A 59 -1.03 -7.64 -12.46
CA ARG A 59 -1.24 -7.10 -13.79
C ARG A 59 -0.06 -7.41 -14.71
N ALA A 60 1.14 -7.29 -14.18
CA ALA A 60 2.33 -7.62 -14.97
C ALA A 60 2.32 -9.09 -15.34
N ARG A 61 1.89 -9.94 -14.41
CA ARG A 61 1.85 -11.37 -14.68
C ARG A 61 0.86 -11.71 -15.77
N GLU A 62 -0.24 -11.01 -15.80
CA GLU A 62 -1.25 -11.24 -16.83
C GLU A 62 -0.72 -10.98 -18.24
N ARG A 63 0.29 -10.14 -18.35
CA ARG A 63 0.82 -9.79 -19.64
C ARG A 63 1.87 -10.75 -20.15
N LEU A 64 2.32 -11.60 -19.28
CA LEU A 64 3.30 -12.60 -19.70
C LEU A 64 2.61 -13.80 -20.29
#